data_e38371b40390d30fc64f99b286da3921
#
_entry.id   e38371b40390d30fc64f99b286da3921
#
_cell.length_a   1.000
_cell.length_b   1.000
_cell.length_c   1.000
_cell.angle_alpha   90.00
_cell.angle_beta   90.00
_cell.angle_gamma   90.00
#
_symmetry.space_group_name_H-M   'P 1'
#
loop_
_entity.id
_entity.type
_entity.pdbx_description
1 polymer ?
#
loop_
_entity_poly.entity_id
_entity_poly.type
_entity_poly.pdbx_seq_one_letter_code
_entity_poly.pdbx_strand_id
1 'polypeptide(L)'
;MSQLPQNNEDFDYSPEYAKLYQADDSLQSEADDTDDWMQPASEQPSDVQRAQAGERAASFSLLFGFLSPLPFFLGLWWFTYGPGDNGLLIVIGAPLPNVLGLWQAFVARRRGTRAIGGLILNGLGLCLFIGIDVFFILILNALSGIN
;
A
#
# COMPACT_ATOMS: atom_id res chain seq x y z
N MET A 1 36.53 1.41 -27.59
CA MET A 1 36.39 2.54 -26.62
C MET A 1 35.74 3.68 -27.38
N SER A 2 34.41 3.77 -27.31
CA SER A 2 33.63 4.82 -27.96
C SER A 2 33.57 6.02 -27.01
N GLN A 3 34.22 7.11 -27.40
CA GLN A 3 34.14 8.38 -26.70
C GLN A 3 32.75 8.96 -26.91
N LEU A 4 32.05 9.20 -25.82
CA LEU A 4 30.81 10.02 -25.79
C LEU A 4 31.20 11.45 -26.19
N PRO A 5 30.44 12.12 -27.09
CA PRO A 5 30.67 13.50 -27.42
C PRO A 5 30.33 14.38 -26.18
N GLN A 6 31.35 14.90 -25.54
CA GLN A 6 31.23 15.98 -24.56
C GLN A 6 31.17 17.31 -25.32
N ASN A 7 30.01 17.73 -25.73
CA ASN A 7 29.81 19.12 -26.11
C ASN A 7 28.40 19.55 -25.70
N ASN A 8 28.29 19.98 -24.46
CA ASN A 8 27.08 20.66 -23.95
C ASN A 8 26.98 22.11 -24.43
N GLU A 9 27.94 22.59 -25.23
CA GLU A 9 27.96 24.00 -25.66
C GLU A 9 26.98 24.30 -26.80
N ASP A 10 26.51 23.29 -27.54
CA ASP A 10 25.57 23.49 -28.66
C ASP A 10 24.11 23.57 -28.22
N PHE A 11 23.78 23.25 -26.97
CA PHE A 11 22.41 23.32 -26.45
C PHE A 11 22.01 24.71 -25.97
N ASP A 12 22.98 25.53 -25.51
CA ASP A 12 22.71 26.84 -24.91
C ASP A 12 22.40 27.94 -25.93
N TYR A 13 22.60 27.68 -27.22
CA TYR A 13 22.40 28.67 -28.31
C TYR A 13 21.22 28.39 -29.23
N SER A 14 20.36 27.44 -28.89
CA SER A 14 19.14 27.22 -29.68
C SER A 14 18.12 28.36 -29.41
N PRO A 15 17.77 29.18 -30.40
CA PRO A 15 16.84 30.30 -30.21
C PRO A 15 15.43 29.86 -29.82
N GLU A 16 15.13 28.58 -29.94
CA GLU A 16 13.86 27.99 -29.48
C GLU A 16 13.80 27.80 -27.98
N TYR A 17 14.92 27.44 -27.35
CA TYR A 17 15.01 27.34 -25.87
C TYR A 17 14.96 28.70 -25.20
N ALA A 18 15.61 29.73 -25.77
CA ALA A 18 15.56 31.06 -25.24
C ALA A 18 14.13 31.64 -25.21
N LYS A 19 13.26 31.25 -26.16
CA LYS A 19 11.85 31.65 -26.17
C LYS A 19 11.01 30.98 -25.09
N LEU A 20 11.35 29.74 -24.73
CA LEU A 20 10.65 29.04 -23.66
C LEU A 20 10.91 29.67 -22.29
N TYR A 21 12.16 30.05 -22.02
CA TYR A 21 12.52 30.74 -20.77
C TYR A 21 11.98 32.19 -20.71
N GLN A 22 11.92 32.93 -21.84
CA GLN A 22 11.32 34.25 -21.87
C GLN A 22 9.80 34.25 -21.74
N ALA A 23 9.12 33.16 -22.15
CA ALA A 23 7.69 33.03 -21.96
C ALA A 23 7.30 32.78 -20.49
N ASP A 24 8.19 32.16 -19.70
CA ASP A 24 7.96 31.90 -18.29
C ASP A 24 8.12 33.14 -17.42
N ASP A 25 9.10 34.01 -17.75
CA ASP A 25 9.32 35.30 -17.07
C ASP A 25 8.18 36.30 -17.32
N SER A 26 7.52 36.25 -18.48
CA SER A 26 6.39 37.13 -18.78
C SER A 26 5.09 36.76 -18.06
N LEU A 27 4.93 35.46 -17.69
CA LEU A 27 3.80 34.97 -16.88
C LEU A 27 3.97 35.28 -15.39
N GLN A 28 5.20 35.45 -14.92
CA GLN A 28 5.48 35.81 -13.53
C GLN A 28 5.28 37.30 -13.24
N SER A 29 5.31 38.19 -14.27
CA SER A 29 5.19 39.64 -14.11
C SER A 29 3.73 40.14 -14.01
N GLU A 30 2.73 39.33 -14.40
CA GLU A 30 1.31 39.72 -14.29
C GLU A 30 0.61 39.22 -13.03
N ALA A 31 1.31 38.46 -12.15
CA ALA A 31 0.72 37.85 -10.94
C ALA A 31 0.95 38.70 -9.66
N ASP A 32 1.50 39.92 -9.75
CA ASP A 32 1.92 40.72 -8.57
C ASP A 32 0.92 41.82 -8.15
N ASP A 33 -0.35 41.74 -8.56
CA ASP A 33 -1.34 42.76 -8.19
C ASP A 33 -2.69 42.20 -7.71
N THR A 34 -2.68 41.09 -6.95
CA THR A 34 -3.82 40.74 -6.12
C THR A 34 -3.33 40.28 -4.76
N ASP A 35 -3.32 41.21 -3.80
CA ASP A 35 -3.41 40.96 -2.35
C ASP A 35 -4.67 40.16 -2.05
N ASP A 36 -4.69 38.91 -2.36
CA ASP A 36 -5.75 38.01 -1.95
C ASP A 36 -5.19 36.82 -1.16
N TRP A 37 -5.23 37.06 0.20
CA TRP A 37 -5.35 36.04 1.22
C TRP A 37 -4.39 34.86 1.09
N MET A 38 -3.29 34.94 1.83
CA MET A 38 -2.51 33.79 2.30
C MET A 38 -3.44 32.74 2.91
N GLN A 39 -4.12 31.97 2.07
CA GLN A 39 -4.39 30.60 2.45
C GLN A 39 -3.02 29.93 2.46
N PRO A 40 -2.60 29.34 3.61
CA PRO A 40 -1.45 28.47 3.59
C PRO A 40 -1.79 27.44 2.53
N ALA A 41 -1.05 27.47 1.41
CA ALA A 41 -1.14 26.45 0.39
C ALA A 41 -1.06 25.14 1.16
N SER A 42 -2.19 24.47 1.28
CA SER A 42 -2.23 23.13 1.86
C SER A 42 -1.23 22.36 1.02
N GLU A 43 -0.04 22.13 1.57
CA GLU A 43 1.09 21.49 0.89
C GLU A 43 0.55 20.17 0.36
N GLN A 44 0.11 20.19 -0.90
CA GLN A 44 -0.23 18.95 -1.57
C GLN A 44 1.06 18.14 -1.57
N PRO A 45 1.09 16.99 -0.92
CA PRO A 45 2.30 16.21 -0.82
C PRO A 45 2.85 16.05 -2.23
N SER A 46 4.11 16.43 -2.44
CA SER A 46 4.78 16.35 -3.74
C SER A 46 4.54 14.96 -4.33
N ASP A 47 4.47 14.84 -5.65
CA ASP A 47 4.23 13.55 -6.31
C ASP A 47 5.22 12.48 -5.86
N VAL A 48 6.45 12.90 -5.50
CA VAL A 48 7.48 12.04 -4.91
C VAL A 48 7.05 11.50 -3.54
N GLN A 49 6.48 12.32 -2.66
CA GLN A 49 6.00 11.87 -1.35
C GLN A 49 4.80 10.93 -1.48
N ARG A 50 3.91 11.18 -2.45
CA ARG A 50 2.78 10.29 -2.75
C ARG A 50 3.26 8.94 -3.25
N ALA A 51 4.24 8.92 -4.17
CA ALA A 51 4.83 7.68 -4.68
C ALA A 51 5.51 6.87 -3.57
N GLN A 52 6.35 7.49 -2.74
CA GLN A 52 7.00 6.83 -1.60
C GLN A 52 6.00 6.28 -0.59
N ALA A 53 4.93 7.03 -0.29
CA ALA A 53 3.88 6.55 0.60
C ALA A 53 3.08 5.38 -0.01
N GLY A 54 2.95 5.33 -1.34
CA GLY A 54 2.37 4.21 -2.06
C GLY A 54 3.24 2.95 -1.99
N GLU A 55 4.54 3.08 -2.21
CA GLU A 55 5.50 1.97 -2.11
C GLU A 55 5.58 1.37 -0.70
N ARG A 56 5.59 2.22 0.33
CA ARG A 56 5.53 1.76 1.73
C ARG A 56 4.25 0.98 2.00
N ALA A 57 3.09 1.47 1.55
CA ALA A 57 1.83 0.77 1.71
C ALA A 57 1.82 -0.59 0.98
N ALA A 58 2.43 -0.67 -0.22
CA ALA A 58 2.57 -1.92 -0.95
C ALA A 58 3.46 -2.93 -0.22
N SER A 59 4.59 -2.47 0.35
CA SER A 59 5.51 -3.30 1.14
C SER A 59 4.84 -3.82 2.41
N PHE A 60 4.09 -2.98 3.13
CA PHE A 60 3.31 -3.40 4.29
C PHE A 60 2.23 -4.42 3.93
N SER A 61 1.56 -4.24 2.79
CA SER A 61 0.57 -5.21 2.33
C SER A 61 1.17 -6.61 2.11
N LEU A 62 2.36 -6.70 1.51
CA LEU A 62 3.07 -7.96 1.35
C LEU A 62 3.48 -8.55 2.70
N LEU A 63 4.04 -7.72 3.59
CA LEU A 63 4.45 -8.14 4.92
C LEU A 63 3.28 -8.76 5.70
N PHE A 64 2.11 -8.11 5.72
CA PHE A 64 0.92 -8.64 6.37
C PHE A 64 0.45 -9.95 5.77
N GLY A 65 0.55 -10.09 4.44
CA GLY A 65 0.23 -11.35 3.77
C GLY A 65 1.12 -12.51 4.21
N PHE A 66 2.43 -12.28 4.32
CA PHE A 66 3.37 -13.30 4.81
C PHE A 66 3.23 -13.58 6.32
N LEU A 67 2.89 -12.57 7.11
CA LEU A 67 2.71 -12.72 8.55
C LEU A 67 1.36 -13.35 8.92
N SER A 68 0.40 -13.35 8.02
CA SER A 68 -0.98 -13.77 8.30
C SER A 68 -1.13 -15.21 8.82
N PRO A 69 -0.34 -16.23 8.38
CA PRO A 69 -0.45 -17.57 8.92
C PRO A 69 0.10 -17.72 10.35
N LEU A 70 0.96 -16.79 10.81
CA LEU A 70 1.59 -16.86 12.13
C LEU A 70 0.58 -16.87 13.30
N PRO A 71 -0.37 -15.93 13.39
CA PRO A 71 -1.36 -15.95 14.47
C PRO A 71 -2.19 -17.22 14.48
N PHE A 72 -2.51 -17.77 13.31
CA PHE A 72 -3.26 -19.03 13.22
C PHE A 72 -2.49 -20.20 13.83
N PHE A 73 -1.24 -20.40 13.42
CA PHE A 73 -0.41 -21.48 13.98
C PHE A 73 -0.13 -21.28 15.47
N LEU A 74 0.09 -20.02 15.88
CA LEU A 74 0.28 -19.68 17.29
C LEU A 74 -0.98 -19.96 18.10
N GLY A 75 -2.15 -19.61 17.60
CA GLY A 75 -3.43 -19.86 18.23
C GLY A 75 -3.73 -21.36 18.34
N LEU A 76 -3.46 -22.12 17.27
CA LEU A 76 -3.62 -23.57 17.27
C LEU A 76 -2.66 -24.25 18.25
N TRP A 77 -1.40 -23.81 18.30
CA TRP A 77 -0.42 -24.30 19.26
C TRP A 77 -0.83 -23.98 20.70
N TRP A 78 -1.29 -22.75 20.96
CA TRP A 78 -1.77 -22.34 22.28
C TRP A 78 -3.04 -23.08 22.70
N PHE A 79 -3.95 -23.32 21.78
CA PHE A 79 -5.15 -24.12 22.02
C PHE A 79 -4.81 -25.57 22.42
N THR A 80 -3.74 -26.13 21.84
CA THR A 80 -3.34 -27.52 22.10
C THR A 80 -2.51 -27.65 23.37
N TYR A 81 -1.63 -26.71 23.66
CA TYR A 81 -0.61 -26.82 24.72
C TYR A 81 -0.68 -25.73 25.77
N GLY A 82 -1.42 -24.64 25.51
CA GLY A 82 -1.50 -23.51 26.42
C GLY A 82 -2.52 -23.68 27.54
N PRO A 83 -2.38 -22.92 28.63
CA PRO A 83 -3.37 -22.91 29.70
C PRO A 83 -4.60 -22.08 29.27
N GLY A 84 -5.77 -22.72 29.25
CA GLY A 84 -7.06 -22.05 29.04
C GLY A 84 -7.49 -21.88 27.59
N ASP A 85 -8.69 -21.31 27.40
CA ASP A 85 -9.40 -21.22 26.10
C ASP A 85 -8.96 -20.05 25.23
N ASN A 86 -7.91 -19.32 25.62
CA ASN A 86 -7.46 -18.13 24.91
C ASN A 86 -6.94 -18.42 23.48
N GLY A 87 -6.56 -19.65 23.18
CA GLY A 87 -6.13 -20.07 21.85
C GLY A 87 -7.20 -19.83 20.78
N LEU A 88 -8.48 -20.03 21.15
CA LEU A 88 -9.62 -19.80 20.25
C LEU A 88 -9.71 -18.32 19.82
N LEU A 89 -9.50 -17.39 20.75
CA LEU A 89 -9.51 -15.94 20.45
C LEU A 89 -8.41 -15.56 19.46
N ILE A 90 -7.23 -16.19 19.57
CA ILE A 90 -6.11 -15.96 18.65
C ILE A 90 -6.45 -16.50 17.25
N VAL A 91 -7.09 -17.68 17.17
CA VAL A 91 -7.53 -18.25 15.90
C VAL A 91 -8.58 -17.39 15.22
N ILE A 92 -9.59 -16.91 15.97
CA ILE A 92 -10.62 -15.97 15.45
C ILE A 92 -9.99 -14.66 14.97
N GLY A 93 -8.92 -14.20 15.62
CA GLY A 93 -8.18 -13.00 15.21
C GLY A 93 -7.24 -13.21 14.01
N ALA A 94 -6.99 -14.45 13.60
CA ALA A 94 -6.04 -14.76 12.53
C ALA A 94 -6.35 -14.11 11.16
N PRO A 95 -7.59 -13.85 10.75
CA PRO A 95 -7.90 -13.13 9.51
C PRO A 95 -7.55 -11.64 9.53
N LEU A 96 -7.40 -11.01 10.71
CA LEU A 96 -7.17 -9.56 10.83
C LEU A 96 -5.95 -9.05 10.06
N PRO A 97 -4.77 -9.69 10.09
CA PRO A 97 -3.62 -9.27 9.28
C PRO A 97 -3.93 -9.25 7.78
N ASN A 98 -4.72 -10.20 7.26
CA ASN A 98 -5.11 -10.22 5.86
C ASN A 98 -6.03 -9.03 5.50
N VAL A 99 -6.97 -8.68 6.37
CA VAL A 99 -7.85 -7.52 6.19
C VAL A 99 -7.03 -6.24 6.17
N LEU A 100 -6.08 -6.07 7.10
CA LEU A 100 -5.17 -4.94 7.14
C LEU A 100 -4.26 -4.89 5.90
N GLY A 101 -3.76 -6.04 5.46
CA GLY A 101 -2.96 -6.16 4.25
C GLY A 101 -3.74 -5.78 2.99
N LEU A 102 -5.01 -6.19 2.87
CA LEU A 102 -5.90 -5.75 1.79
C LEU A 102 -6.13 -4.24 1.83
N TRP A 103 -6.41 -3.69 3.00
CA TRP A 103 -6.57 -2.25 3.17
C TRP A 103 -5.34 -1.48 2.67
N GLN A 104 -4.13 -1.92 3.07
CA GLN A 104 -2.88 -1.31 2.63
C GLN A 104 -2.68 -1.45 1.10
N ALA A 105 -3.06 -2.58 0.50
CA ALA A 105 -3.01 -2.77 -0.94
C ALA A 105 -3.93 -1.78 -1.68
N PHE A 106 -5.14 -1.54 -1.16
CA PHE A 106 -6.06 -0.55 -1.72
C PHE A 106 -5.52 0.88 -1.59
N VAL A 107 -4.93 1.22 -0.44
CA VAL A 107 -4.29 2.53 -0.22
C VAL A 107 -3.13 2.74 -1.19
N ALA A 108 -2.27 1.73 -1.39
CA ALA A 108 -1.19 1.78 -2.36
C ALA A 108 -1.71 2.00 -3.79
N ARG A 109 -2.77 1.28 -4.16
CA ARG A 109 -3.39 1.41 -5.49
C ARG A 109 -3.99 2.80 -5.72
N ARG A 110 -4.65 3.39 -4.72
CA ARG A 110 -5.17 4.77 -4.79
C ARG A 110 -4.07 5.81 -4.97
N ARG A 111 -2.84 5.52 -4.55
CA ARG A 111 -1.65 6.36 -4.72
C ARG A 111 -0.88 6.06 -6.01
N GLY A 112 -1.45 5.27 -6.93
CA GLY A 112 -0.83 4.94 -8.21
C GLY A 112 0.22 3.83 -8.18
N THR A 113 0.46 3.19 -7.03
CA THR A 113 1.44 2.12 -6.90
C THR A 113 0.83 0.75 -7.23
N ARG A 114 1.56 -0.10 -7.95
CA ARG A 114 1.12 -1.45 -8.30
C ARG A 114 1.30 -2.40 -7.10
N ALA A 115 0.26 -2.58 -6.30
CA ALA A 115 0.24 -3.48 -5.14
C ALA A 115 -0.50 -4.81 -5.42
N ILE A 116 -0.35 -5.36 -6.63
CA ILE A 116 -1.08 -6.56 -7.07
C ILE A 116 -0.70 -7.77 -6.23
N GLY A 117 0.59 -7.95 -5.92
CA GLY A 117 1.07 -9.08 -5.11
C GLY A 117 0.46 -9.11 -3.72
N GLY A 118 0.40 -7.98 -3.03
CA GLY A 118 -0.22 -7.88 -1.72
C GLY A 118 -1.73 -8.13 -1.75
N LEU A 119 -2.41 -7.66 -2.81
CA LEU A 119 -3.85 -7.89 -2.99
C LEU A 119 -4.16 -9.38 -3.17
N ILE A 120 -3.41 -10.08 -4.04
CA ILE A 120 -3.61 -11.51 -4.30
C ILE A 120 -3.28 -12.32 -3.05
N LEU A 121 -2.16 -12.06 -2.40
CA LEU A 121 -1.69 -12.82 -1.25
C LEU A 121 -2.66 -12.71 -0.06
N ASN A 122 -3.07 -11.48 0.28
CA ASN A 122 -4.02 -11.24 1.37
C ASN A 122 -5.43 -11.69 1.01
N GLY A 123 -5.85 -11.55 -0.25
CA GLY A 123 -7.15 -12.03 -0.73
C GLY A 123 -7.26 -13.57 -0.66
N LEU A 124 -6.24 -14.28 -1.16
CA LEU A 124 -6.14 -15.74 -1.04
C LEU A 124 -6.10 -16.18 0.42
N GLY A 125 -5.29 -15.53 1.25
CA GLY A 125 -5.21 -15.79 2.69
C GLY A 125 -6.57 -15.65 3.36
N LEU A 126 -7.29 -14.56 3.10
CA LEU A 126 -8.62 -14.33 3.65
C LEU A 126 -9.63 -15.40 3.22
N CYS A 127 -9.66 -15.76 1.92
CA CYS A 127 -10.53 -16.82 1.41
C CYS A 127 -10.22 -18.17 2.08
N LEU A 128 -8.94 -18.48 2.29
CA LEU A 128 -8.52 -19.72 2.94
C LEU A 128 -8.97 -19.76 4.40
N PHE A 129 -8.82 -18.65 5.16
CA PHE A 129 -9.27 -18.58 6.55
C PHE A 129 -10.79 -18.71 6.66
N ILE A 130 -11.55 -17.99 5.83
CA ILE A 130 -13.02 -18.11 5.80
C ILE A 130 -13.41 -19.55 5.46
N GLY A 131 -12.74 -20.19 4.51
CA GLY A 131 -12.98 -21.58 4.14
C GLY A 131 -12.75 -22.54 5.32
N ILE A 132 -11.67 -22.36 6.06
CA ILE A 132 -11.37 -23.14 7.27
C ILE A 132 -12.44 -22.91 8.33
N ASP A 133 -12.83 -21.68 8.62
CA ASP A 133 -13.84 -21.37 9.64
C ASP A 133 -15.18 -21.97 9.29
N VAL A 134 -15.63 -21.85 8.04
CA VAL A 134 -16.87 -22.47 7.55
C VAL A 134 -16.80 -24.01 7.70
N PHE A 135 -15.67 -24.61 7.33
CA PHE A 135 -15.46 -26.05 7.47
C PHE A 135 -15.56 -26.51 8.92
N PHE A 136 -14.94 -25.78 9.86
CA PHE A 136 -15.05 -26.06 11.29
C PHE A 136 -16.49 -25.96 11.79
N ILE A 137 -17.23 -24.93 11.40
CA ILE A 137 -18.63 -24.75 11.78
C ILE A 137 -19.48 -25.91 11.27
N LEU A 138 -19.25 -26.37 10.02
CA LEU A 138 -19.97 -27.51 9.45
C LEU A 138 -19.69 -28.80 10.20
N ILE A 139 -18.42 -29.05 10.57
CA ILE A 139 -18.05 -30.23 11.37
C ILE A 139 -18.71 -30.18 12.74
N LEU A 140 -18.63 -29.04 13.44
CA LEU A 140 -19.25 -28.91 14.77
C LEU A 140 -20.77 -29.10 14.70
N ASN A 141 -21.41 -28.62 13.67
CA ASN A 141 -22.85 -28.76 13.46
C ASN A 141 -23.21 -30.22 13.15
N ALA A 142 -22.41 -30.92 12.35
CA ALA A 142 -22.59 -32.32 12.06
C ALA A 142 -22.41 -33.19 13.32
N LEU A 143 -21.44 -32.91 14.17
CA LEU A 143 -21.20 -33.62 15.42
C LEU A 143 -22.29 -33.34 16.47
N SER A 144 -22.82 -32.14 16.54
CA SER A 144 -23.91 -31.77 17.47
C SER A 144 -25.24 -32.41 17.11
N GLY A 145 -25.45 -32.75 15.83
CA GLY A 145 -26.68 -33.43 15.36
C GLY A 145 -26.68 -34.98 15.58
N ILE A 146 -25.60 -35.55 16.13
CA ILE A 146 -25.46 -37.00 16.40
C ILE A 146 -25.87 -37.34 17.83
N ASN A 147 -26.09 -36.36 18.71
CA ASN A 147 -26.63 -36.54 20.06
C ASN A 147 -28.14 -36.33 20.08
#